data_823db27f0f46accca47ddd5a6c521624
#
_entry.id   823db27f0f46accca47ddd5a6c521624
#
_cell.length_a   1.000
_cell.length_b   1.000
_cell.length_c   1.000
_cell.angle_alpha   90.00
_cell.angle_beta   90.00
_cell.angle_gamma   90.00
#
_symmetry.space_group_name_H-M   'P 1'
#
loop_
_entity.id
_entity.type
_entity.pdbx_description
1 polymer ?
#
loop_
_entity_poly.entity_id
_entity_poly.type
_entity_poly.pdbx_seq_one_letter_code
_entity_poly.pdbx_strand_id
1 'polypeptide(L)'
;MCIRDRNAGVPLSAINHGRPLVLIDACEETPTFDTVNFPNEDGARAAVQHLIECGCHRIAIVGDGYSPRTELAHVESSSGLRLRGASGALLDAGLPYDESTNFIGYGSDSGIEAGHAIAEAMLEARAQSADDTAESRSPGTTRATGGTPAIDGIFCINDYAAFGVIRGLADYGIRVPDDVKVIGFDGATAGSYTTPTLSTVQVDLDQLAQFALDMITRRVEQRDQGDGRSDESAGMPATRATIGYTLVPRESTVFRLYISPSPRDRTSARMPSSA
;
A
#
# COMPACT_ATOMS: atom_id res chain seq x y z
N MET A 1 -4.16 14.87 9.50
CA MET A 1 -2.93 15.69 9.53
C MET A 1 -1.97 14.95 10.45
N CYS A 2 -1.07 14.17 9.87
CA CYS A 2 -0.05 13.46 10.64
C CYS A 2 0.96 14.50 11.12
N ILE A 3 0.96 14.82 12.43
CA ILE A 3 2.00 15.67 12.99
C ILE A 3 3.22 14.77 13.21
N ARG A 4 3.99 14.58 12.15
CA ARG A 4 5.28 13.93 12.19
C ARG A 4 6.37 14.96 12.04
N ASP A 5 6.53 15.81 13.05
CA ASP A 5 7.69 16.71 13.12
C ASP A 5 8.68 16.20 14.16
N ARG A 6 9.55 15.28 13.74
CA ARG A 6 10.72 14.86 14.54
C ARG A 6 11.76 15.98 14.68
N ASN A 7 11.58 17.12 14.02
CA ASN A 7 12.57 18.19 13.94
C ASN A 7 12.34 19.34 14.94
N ALA A 8 11.21 19.38 15.65
CA ALA A 8 10.92 20.54 16.51
C ALA A 8 11.58 20.49 17.90
N GLY A 9 12.10 19.35 18.35
CA GLY A 9 12.78 19.23 19.66
C GLY A 9 11.88 19.53 20.88
N VAL A 10 10.59 19.81 20.67
CA VAL A 10 9.63 20.10 21.72
C VAL A 10 8.77 18.88 21.95
N PRO A 11 8.78 18.28 23.16
CA PRO A 11 7.94 17.13 23.44
C PRO A 11 6.43 17.51 23.36
N LEU A 12 5.60 16.62 22.83
CA LEU A 12 4.15 16.84 22.72
C LEU A 12 3.52 17.19 24.07
N SER A 13 4.03 16.65 25.17
CA SER A 13 3.63 16.98 26.54
C SER A 13 3.78 18.48 26.89
N ALA A 14 4.76 19.16 26.29
CA ALA A 14 4.96 20.60 26.48
C ALA A 14 3.97 21.44 25.62
N ILE A 15 3.43 20.86 24.53
CA ILE A 15 2.52 21.54 23.61
C ILE A 15 1.06 21.36 24.05
N ASN A 16 0.69 20.22 24.59
CA ASN A 16 -0.70 19.91 24.93
C ASN A 16 -1.19 20.61 26.20
N HIS A 17 -0.28 21.18 26.99
CA HIS A 17 -0.61 21.89 28.24
C HIS A 17 -1.53 21.10 29.18
N GLY A 18 -1.33 19.80 29.32
CA GLY A 18 -2.16 18.92 30.14
C GLY A 18 -3.59 18.70 29.61
N ARG A 19 -3.88 19.04 28.35
CA ARG A 19 -5.19 18.74 27.73
C ARG A 19 -5.21 17.31 27.22
N PRO A 20 -6.40 16.66 27.24
CA PRO A 20 -6.57 15.36 26.59
C PRO A 20 -6.08 15.39 25.13
N LEU A 21 -5.28 14.41 24.75
CA LEU A 21 -4.69 14.28 23.42
C LEU A 21 -4.78 12.83 22.96
N VAL A 22 -5.20 12.64 21.71
CA VAL A 22 -5.18 11.36 21.01
C VAL A 22 -4.38 11.55 19.71
N LEU A 23 -3.42 10.70 19.50
CA LEU A 23 -2.58 10.72 18.29
C LEU A 23 -3.17 9.78 17.22
N ILE A 24 -3.04 10.18 15.98
CA ILE A 24 -3.43 9.34 14.84
C ILE A 24 -2.18 8.85 14.13
N ASP A 25 -2.11 7.53 13.97
CA ASP A 25 -1.02 6.82 13.30
C ASP A 25 0.38 7.10 13.88
N ALA A 26 0.43 7.29 15.20
CA ALA A 26 1.68 7.37 15.94
C ALA A 26 2.16 5.94 16.25
N CYS A 27 3.16 5.51 15.48
CA CYS A 27 3.63 4.12 15.46
C CYS A 27 4.69 3.80 16.54
N GLU A 28 4.81 4.62 17.59
CA GLU A 28 5.73 4.39 18.70
C GLU A 28 5.51 3.02 19.35
N GLU A 29 6.56 2.30 19.66
CA GLU A 29 6.47 0.99 20.33
C GLU A 29 5.82 1.13 21.71
N THR A 30 6.20 2.18 22.46
CA THR A 30 5.63 2.53 23.76
C THR A 30 4.95 3.90 23.67
N PRO A 31 3.62 3.95 23.46
CA PRO A 31 2.94 5.22 23.29
C PRO A 31 2.93 6.04 24.57
N THR A 32 3.22 7.33 24.46
CA THR A 32 3.13 8.31 25.55
C THR A 32 1.70 8.85 25.70
N PHE A 33 0.92 8.86 24.61
CA PHE A 33 -0.46 9.32 24.55
C PHE A 33 -1.35 8.23 23.95
N ASP A 34 -2.66 8.33 24.19
CA ASP A 34 -3.61 7.47 23.49
C ASP A 34 -3.42 7.60 21.99
N THR A 35 -3.44 6.49 21.28
CA THR A 35 -3.18 6.47 19.85
C THR A 35 -4.11 5.52 19.11
N VAL A 36 -4.59 5.96 17.95
CA VAL A 36 -5.35 5.14 17.01
C VAL A 36 -4.53 5.00 15.74
N ASN A 37 -4.12 3.78 15.43
CA ASN A 37 -3.21 3.48 14.33
C ASN A 37 -3.92 2.84 13.15
N PHE A 38 -3.38 3.05 11.95
CA PHE A 38 -3.74 2.30 10.77
C PHE A 38 -3.18 0.86 10.84
N PRO A 39 -3.78 -0.09 10.13
CA PRO A 39 -3.31 -1.48 10.03
C PRO A 39 -2.12 -1.58 9.06
N ASN A 40 -1.08 -0.78 9.31
CA ASN A 40 0.01 -0.56 8.35
C ASN A 40 0.70 -1.86 7.94
N GLU A 41 1.08 -2.70 8.89
CA GLU A 41 1.79 -3.95 8.62
C GLU A 41 0.86 -5.00 7.98
N ASP A 42 -0.30 -5.26 8.61
CA ASP A 42 -1.23 -6.28 8.15
C ASP A 42 -1.85 -5.93 6.79
N GLY A 43 -2.20 -4.66 6.59
CA GLY A 43 -2.73 -4.18 5.31
C GLY A 43 -1.72 -4.27 4.18
N ALA A 44 -0.46 -3.89 4.42
CA ALA A 44 0.59 -4.00 3.42
C ALA A 44 0.94 -5.46 3.10
N ARG A 45 0.96 -6.32 4.11
CA ARG A 45 1.09 -7.77 3.91
C ARG A 45 -0.03 -8.30 3.01
N ALA A 46 -1.28 -7.93 3.28
CA ALA A 46 -2.43 -8.36 2.48
C ALA A 46 -2.37 -7.83 1.03
N ALA A 47 -1.91 -6.58 0.83
CA ALA A 47 -1.74 -6.02 -0.51
C ALA A 47 -0.73 -6.81 -1.35
N VAL A 48 0.45 -7.10 -0.80
CA VAL A 48 1.50 -7.86 -1.50
C VAL A 48 1.07 -9.31 -1.69
N GLN A 49 0.43 -9.92 -0.71
CA GLN A 49 -0.12 -11.27 -0.83
C GLN A 49 -1.16 -11.34 -1.96
N HIS A 50 -2.01 -10.34 -2.12
CA HIS A 50 -2.95 -10.27 -3.24
C HIS A 50 -2.23 -10.22 -4.60
N LEU A 51 -1.15 -9.45 -4.75
CA LEU A 51 -0.34 -9.46 -5.96
C LEU A 51 0.23 -10.85 -6.26
N ILE A 52 0.74 -11.54 -5.24
CA ILE A 52 1.27 -12.90 -5.35
C ILE A 52 0.16 -13.88 -5.79
N GLU A 53 -1.03 -13.81 -5.19
CA GLU A 53 -2.21 -14.59 -5.56
C GLU A 53 -2.68 -14.31 -6.99
N CYS A 54 -2.47 -13.06 -7.48
CA CYS A 54 -2.69 -12.69 -8.87
C CYS A 54 -1.58 -13.16 -9.82
N GLY A 55 -0.61 -13.94 -9.34
CA GLY A 55 0.47 -14.53 -10.12
C GLY A 55 1.69 -13.64 -10.31
N CYS A 56 1.87 -12.60 -9.50
CA CYS A 56 3.09 -11.79 -9.54
C CYS A 56 4.23 -12.47 -8.80
N HIS A 57 5.43 -12.41 -9.39
CA HIS A 57 6.65 -13.03 -8.85
C HIS A 57 7.79 -12.02 -8.67
N ARG A 58 7.73 -10.88 -9.33
CA ARG A 58 8.70 -9.80 -9.21
C ARG A 58 8.00 -8.49 -8.91
N ILE A 59 7.93 -8.17 -7.62
CA ILE A 59 7.12 -7.08 -7.09
C ILE A 59 8.02 -5.91 -6.71
N ALA A 60 7.81 -4.75 -7.36
CA ALA A 60 8.43 -3.49 -6.96
C ALA A 60 7.63 -2.84 -5.81
N ILE A 61 8.33 -2.10 -4.95
CA ILE A 61 7.76 -1.32 -3.85
C ILE A 61 8.06 0.16 -4.10
N VAL A 62 7.04 1.01 -4.04
CA VAL A 62 7.15 2.45 -4.33
C VAL A 62 6.62 3.28 -3.18
N GLY A 63 7.33 4.36 -2.86
CA GLY A 63 6.94 5.41 -1.89
C GLY A 63 7.76 5.45 -0.61
N ASP A 64 8.68 4.50 -0.41
CA ASP A 64 9.73 4.56 0.63
C ASP A 64 10.97 3.80 0.16
N GLY A 65 12.11 3.99 0.85
CA GLY A 65 13.37 3.36 0.50
C GLY A 65 13.54 1.96 1.05
N TYR A 66 14.53 1.26 0.51
CA TYR A 66 14.94 -0.02 1.04
C TYR A 66 15.45 0.15 2.49
N SER A 67 14.95 -0.70 3.36
CA SER A 67 15.45 -0.88 4.72
C SER A 67 15.69 -2.37 4.98
N PRO A 68 16.87 -2.76 5.46
CA PRO A 68 17.14 -4.13 5.85
C PRO A 68 16.12 -4.63 6.89
N ARG A 69 15.79 -5.91 6.85
CA ARG A 69 14.82 -6.49 7.80
C ARG A 69 15.18 -6.32 9.27
N THR A 70 16.46 -6.27 9.58
CA THR A 70 16.94 -6.01 10.94
C THR A 70 16.54 -4.62 11.45
N GLU A 71 16.48 -3.63 10.56
CA GLU A 71 16.01 -2.29 10.86
C GLU A 71 14.48 -2.23 10.92
N LEU A 72 13.80 -2.94 10.03
CA LEU A 72 12.33 -3.03 10.02
C LEU A 72 11.76 -3.65 11.31
N ALA A 73 12.53 -4.45 12.04
CA ALA A 73 12.10 -5.03 13.31
C ALA A 73 11.74 -3.98 14.37
N HIS A 74 12.40 -2.81 14.33
CA HIS A 74 12.25 -1.74 15.31
C HIS A 74 11.73 -0.44 14.71
N VAL A 75 11.04 -0.54 13.57
CA VAL A 75 10.53 0.65 12.88
C VAL A 75 9.30 1.21 13.60
N GLU A 76 9.31 2.54 13.78
CA GLU A 76 8.23 3.32 14.40
C GLU A 76 7.59 4.30 13.40
N SER A 77 7.48 3.89 12.14
CA SER A 77 6.89 4.72 11.09
C SER A 77 5.83 3.95 10.30
N SER A 78 4.78 4.64 9.86
CA SER A 78 3.73 4.05 9.04
C SER A 78 4.31 3.40 7.79
N SER A 79 5.18 4.11 7.07
CA SER A 79 5.85 3.59 5.88
C SER A 79 6.73 2.37 6.19
N GLY A 80 7.54 2.45 7.25
CA GLY A 80 8.37 1.32 7.66
C GLY A 80 7.56 0.10 8.10
N LEU A 81 6.43 0.29 8.79
CA LEU A 81 5.51 -0.81 9.11
C LEU A 81 4.90 -1.42 7.85
N ARG A 82 4.54 -0.59 6.84
CA ARG A 82 4.09 -1.08 5.53
C ARG A 82 5.18 -1.88 4.82
N LEU A 83 6.44 -1.41 4.86
CA LEU A 83 7.59 -2.17 4.34
C LEU A 83 7.78 -3.50 5.08
N ARG A 84 7.65 -3.51 6.41
CA ARG A 84 7.73 -4.73 7.21
C ARG A 84 6.68 -5.76 6.79
N GLY A 85 5.44 -5.34 6.60
CA GLY A 85 4.35 -6.18 6.11
C GLY A 85 4.62 -6.72 4.71
N ALA A 86 5.00 -5.84 3.78
CA ALA A 86 5.33 -6.19 2.41
C ALA A 86 6.50 -7.19 2.32
N SER A 87 7.61 -6.91 3.03
CA SER A 87 8.77 -7.81 3.07
C SER A 87 8.41 -9.18 3.65
N GLY A 88 7.54 -9.20 4.67
CA GLY A 88 7.04 -10.45 5.25
C GLY A 88 6.29 -11.29 4.24
N ALA A 89 5.37 -10.70 3.46
CA ALA A 89 4.60 -11.42 2.44
C ALA A 89 5.49 -11.99 1.33
N LEU A 90 6.48 -11.21 0.86
CA LEU A 90 7.45 -11.66 -0.15
C LEU A 90 8.22 -12.89 0.32
N LEU A 91 8.74 -12.84 1.54
CA LEU A 91 9.57 -13.91 2.09
C LEU A 91 8.75 -15.17 2.41
N ASP A 92 7.54 -15.04 2.90
CA ASP A 92 6.63 -16.18 3.12
C ASP A 92 6.33 -16.92 1.81
N ALA A 93 6.33 -16.20 0.70
CA ALA A 93 6.17 -16.74 -0.66
C ALA A 93 7.49 -17.22 -1.31
N GLY A 94 8.63 -17.07 -0.63
CA GLY A 94 9.94 -17.41 -1.19
C GLY A 94 10.41 -16.45 -2.27
N LEU A 95 9.86 -15.23 -2.32
CA LEU A 95 10.24 -14.18 -3.26
C LEU A 95 11.34 -13.29 -2.66
N PRO A 96 12.18 -12.66 -3.51
CA PRO A 96 13.26 -11.80 -3.03
C PRO A 96 12.72 -10.54 -2.35
N TYR A 97 13.44 -10.10 -1.32
CA TYR A 97 13.33 -8.77 -0.73
C TYR A 97 14.73 -8.16 -0.66
N ASP A 98 15.08 -7.42 -1.67
CA ASP A 98 16.36 -6.72 -1.80
C ASP A 98 16.21 -5.41 -2.56
N GLU A 99 17.21 -4.52 -2.41
CA GLU A 99 17.18 -3.18 -2.98
C GLU A 99 17.07 -3.19 -4.51
N SER A 100 17.83 -4.05 -5.16
CA SER A 100 17.93 -4.08 -6.62
C SER A 100 16.67 -4.64 -7.30
N THR A 101 15.95 -5.53 -6.64
CA THR A 101 14.76 -6.18 -7.19
C THR A 101 13.48 -5.38 -6.89
N ASN A 102 13.36 -4.85 -5.67
CA ASN A 102 12.09 -4.33 -5.19
C ASN A 102 12.02 -2.79 -5.16
N PHE A 103 13.17 -2.07 -5.17
CA PHE A 103 13.19 -0.62 -4.96
C PHE A 103 13.67 0.17 -6.19
N ILE A 104 13.13 -0.17 -7.35
CA ILE A 104 13.41 0.54 -8.60
C ILE A 104 12.70 1.89 -8.59
N GLY A 105 13.44 2.97 -8.92
CA GLY A 105 12.90 4.33 -8.91
C GLY A 105 12.81 4.95 -7.52
N TYR A 106 13.46 4.37 -6.53
CA TYR A 106 13.60 4.97 -5.20
C TYR A 106 14.29 6.33 -5.25
N GLY A 107 13.79 7.26 -4.46
CA GLY A 107 14.32 8.63 -4.37
C GLY A 107 13.59 9.65 -5.25
N SER A 108 12.60 9.22 -6.03
CA SER A 108 11.72 10.14 -6.73
C SER A 108 10.63 10.68 -5.78
N ASP A 109 10.48 12.00 -5.76
CA ASP A 109 9.46 12.70 -4.94
C ASP A 109 8.03 12.47 -5.47
N SER A 110 7.90 11.89 -6.67
CA SER A 110 6.61 11.63 -7.30
C SER A 110 6.49 10.18 -7.77
N GLY A 111 5.30 9.60 -7.62
CA GLY A 111 5.00 8.28 -8.16
C GLY A 111 5.18 8.21 -9.69
N ILE A 112 5.10 9.34 -10.42
CA ILE A 112 5.29 9.40 -11.88
C ILE A 112 6.73 9.02 -12.23
N GLU A 113 7.71 9.60 -11.56
CA GLU A 113 9.14 9.29 -11.81
C GLU A 113 9.47 7.83 -11.46
N ALA A 114 8.89 7.32 -10.38
CA ALA A 114 9.00 5.90 -10.06
C ALA A 114 8.39 5.02 -11.17
N GLY A 115 7.24 5.43 -11.71
CA GLY A 115 6.60 4.76 -12.84
C GLY A 115 7.47 4.77 -14.11
N HIS A 116 8.15 5.89 -14.41
CA HIS A 116 9.10 5.99 -15.52
C HIS A 116 10.28 5.04 -15.33
N ALA A 117 10.93 5.06 -14.17
CA ALA A 117 12.07 4.19 -13.87
C ALA A 117 11.71 2.69 -13.96
N ILE A 118 10.53 2.32 -13.46
CA ILE A 118 10.03 0.94 -13.58
C ILE A 118 9.76 0.58 -15.04
N ALA A 119 9.15 1.47 -15.81
CA ALA A 119 8.88 1.25 -17.23
C ALA A 119 10.17 1.04 -18.03
N GLU A 120 11.20 1.87 -17.80
CA GLU A 120 12.52 1.73 -18.40
C GLU A 120 13.14 0.37 -18.07
N ALA A 121 13.16 -0.01 -16.79
CA ALA A 121 13.68 -1.32 -16.36
C ALA A 121 12.91 -2.50 -17.00
N MET A 122 11.58 -2.38 -17.16
CA MET A 122 10.77 -3.41 -17.84
C MET A 122 11.11 -3.52 -19.33
N LEU A 123 11.31 -2.39 -20.02
CA LEU A 123 11.66 -2.36 -21.43
C LEU A 123 13.06 -2.90 -21.67
N GLU A 124 14.04 -2.55 -20.82
CA GLU A 124 15.39 -3.10 -20.87
C GLU A 124 15.40 -4.63 -20.69
N ALA A 125 14.66 -5.14 -19.70
CA ALA A 125 14.54 -6.57 -19.46
C ALA A 125 13.91 -7.32 -20.67
N ARG A 126 12.92 -6.70 -21.35
CA ARG A 126 12.33 -7.24 -22.58
C ARG A 126 13.32 -7.27 -23.75
N ALA A 127 14.13 -6.21 -23.92
CA ALA A 127 15.14 -6.12 -24.96
C ALA A 127 16.23 -7.19 -24.77
N GLN A 128 16.74 -7.36 -23.56
CA GLN A 128 17.73 -8.41 -23.22
C GLN A 128 17.20 -9.82 -23.51
N SER A 129 15.95 -10.10 -23.14
CA SER A 129 15.33 -11.40 -23.42
C SER A 129 15.15 -11.66 -24.92
N ALA A 130 14.97 -10.64 -25.75
CA ALA A 130 14.85 -10.74 -27.19
C ALA A 130 16.21 -11.06 -27.84
N ASP A 131 17.30 -10.43 -27.38
CA ASP A 131 18.67 -10.70 -27.85
C ASP A 131 19.14 -12.12 -27.52
N ASP A 132 18.89 -12.60 -26.30
CA ASP A 132 19.21 -13.96 -25.87
C ASP A 132 18.51 -15.03 -26.75
N THR A 133 17.29 -14.75 -27.20
CA THR A 133 16.54 -15.64 -28.09
C THR A 133 17.07 -15.60 -29.53
N ALA A 134 17.65 -14.48 -29.97
CA ALA A 134 18.25 -14.36 -31.29
C ALA A 134 19.61 -15.11 -31.42
N GLU A 135 20.44 -15.06 -30.38
CA GLU A 135 21.71 -15.78 -30.31
C GLU A 135 21.55 -17.29 -30.07
N SER A 136 20.43 -17.72 -29.45
CA SER A 136 20.15 -19.14 -29.12
C SER A 136 19.70 -20.00 -30.32
N ARG A 137 19.76 -19.53 -31.56
CA ARG A 137 19.40 -20.31 -32.74
C ARG A 137 20.46 -21.34 -33.19
N SER A 138 21.46 -21.68 -32.37
CA SER A 138 22.35 -22.82 -32.60
C SER A 138 21.69 -24.11 -32.10
N PRO A 139 21.58 -25.15 -32.95
CA PRO A 139 20.95 -26.41 -32.55
C PRO A 139 21.87 -27.17 -31.58
N GLY A 140 21.47 -27.33 -30.35
CA GLY A 140 22.09 -28.29 -29.43
C GLY A 140 22.38 -27.86 -27.99
N THR A 141 22.04 -26.66 -27.56
CA THR A 141 22.32 -26.25 -26.18
C THR A 141 21.03 -25.89 -25.46
N THR A 142 20.61 -26.73 -24.54
CA THR A 142 19.60 -26.38 -23.51
C THR A 142 20.25 -25.44 -22.50
N ARG A 143 20.24 -24.14 -22.80
CA ARG A 143 20.65 -23.09 -21.88
C ARG A 143 19.41 -22.55 -21.23
N ALA A 144 19.37 -22.55 -19.88
CA ALA A 144 18.38 -21.84 -19.14
C ALA A 144 18.41 -20.36 -19.59
N THR A 145 17.30 -19.85 -20.11
CA THR A 145 17.13 -18.44 -20.48
C THR A 145 17.22 -17.59 -19.21
N GLY A 146 18.42 -17.10 -18.92
CA GLY A 146 18.73 -16.32 -17.72
C GLY A 146 18.44 -14.84 -17.86
N GLY A 147 17.45 -14.43 -18.65
CA GLY A 147 16.99 -13.05 -18.68
C GLY A 147 16.39 -12.66 -17.33
N THR A 148 16.74 -11.48 -16.80
CA THR A 148 16.13 -10.96 -15.58
C THR A 148 14.61 -10.86 -15.82
N PRO A 149 13.77 -11.54 -15.02
CA PRO A 149 12.32 -11.45 -15.21
C PRO A 149 11.86 -9.99 -15.11
N ALA A 150 10.94 -9.56 -15.96
CA ALA A 150 10.35 -8.23 -15.88
C ALA A 150 9.53 -8.09 -14.59
N ILE A 151 9.42 -6.87 -14.07
CA ILE A 151 8.50 -6.54 -12.97
C ILE A 151 7.08 -6.85 -13.43
N ASP A 152 6.30 -7.57 -12.63
CA ASP A 152 4.94 -8.00 -12.91
C ASP A 152 3.92 -7.52 -11.87
N GLY A 153 4.39 -6.98 -10.74
CA GLY A 153 3.58 -6.38 -9.70
C GLY A 153 4.23 -5.14 -9.08
N ILE A 154 3.41 -4.20 -8.62
CA ILE A 154 3.86 -2.98 -7.94
C ILE A 154 2.97 -2.73 -6.73
N PHE A 155 3.57 -2.71 -5.54
CA PHE A 155 2.95 -2.24 -4.31
C PHE A 155 3.38 -0.81 -4.05
N CYS A 156 2.43 0.11 -4.00
CA CYS A 156 2.64 1.50 -3.60
C CYS A 156 2.22 1.68 -2.15
N ILE A 157 3.07 2.29 -1.32
CA ILE A 157 2.77 2.49 0.11
C ILE A 157 1.57 3.39 0.38
N ASN A 158 1.08 4.14 -0.62
CA ASN A 158 -0.17 4.88 -0.58
C ASN A 158 -0.78 5.01 -1.98
N ASP A 159 -2.06 5.40 -2.04
CA ASP A 159 -2.80 5.52 -3.31
C ASP A 159 -2.29 6.66 -4.20
N TYR A 160 -1.78 7.75 -3.62
CA TYR A 160 -1.26 8.88 -4.41
C TYR A 160 0.01 8.48 -5.18
N ALA A 161 0.90 7.70 -4.55
CA ALA A 161 2.04 7.12 -5.25
C ALA A 161 1.57 6.19 -6.39
N ALA A 162 0.54 5.37 -6.14
CA ALA A 162 -0.01 4.46 -7.15
C ALA A 162 -0.59 5.21 -8.36
N PHE A 163 -1.27 6.35 -8.15
CA PHE A 163 -1.77 7.17 -9.25
C PHE A 163 -0.63 7.68 -10.13
N GLY A 164 0.45 8.15 -9.49
CA GLY A 164 1.65 8.58 -10.20
C GLY A 164 2.31 7.44 -10.97
N VAL A 165 2.45 6.27 -10.36
CA VAL A 165 3.02 5.08 -11.01
C VAL A 165 2.22 4.68 -12.25
N ILE A 166 0.89 4.58 -12.14
CA ILE A 166 0.02 4.26 -13.29
C ILE A 166 0.20 5.28 -14.41
N ARG A 167 0.32 6.58 -14.07
CA ARG A 167 0.55 7.64 -15.05
C ARG A 167 1.92 7.49 -15.71
N GLY A 168 2.98 7.29 -14.94
CA GLY A 168 4.34 7.13 -15.46
C GLY A 168 4.48 5.90 -16.37
N LEU A 169 3.88 4.78 -15.99
CA LEU A 169 3.84 3.57 -16.82
C LEU A 169 3.14 3.82 -18.16
N ALA A 170 2.02 4.55 -18.13
CA ALA A 170 1.26 4.88 -19.34
C ALA A 170 2.04 5.75 -20.33
N ASP A 171 2.94 6.62 -19.86
CA ASP A 171 3.80 7.46 -20.72
C ASP A 171 4.76 6.62 -21.59
N TYR A 172 5.08 5.40 -21.13
CA TYR A 172 5.91 4.42 -21.87
C TYR A 172 5.07 3.32 -22.54
N GLY A 173 3.75 3.44 -22.53
CA GLY A 173 2.85 2.44 -23.14
C GLY A 173 2.76 1.13 -22.38
N ILE A 174 3.22 1.07 -21.12
CA ILE A 174 3.04 -0.09 -20.23
C ILE A 174 1.61 -0.11 -19.70
N ARG A 175 0.91 -1.22 -19.89
CA ARG A 175 -0.51 -1.35 -19.56
C ARG A 175 -0.73 -1.96 -18.19
N VAL A 176 -1.60 -1.36 -17.42
CA VAL A 176 -2.08 -1.89 -16.13
C VAL A 176 -3.53 -2.37 -16.33
N PRO A 177 -3.87 -3.61 -16.02
CA PRO A 177 -3.07 -4.67 -15.37
C PRO A 177 -2.35 -5.62 -16.34
N ASP A 178 -2.44 -5.43 -17.66
CA ASP A 178 -2.03 -6.41 -18.68
C ASP A 178 -0.54 -6.73 -18.62
N ASP A 179 0.32 -5.71 -18.52
CA ASP A 179 1.77 -5.84 -18.49
C ASP A 179 2.33 -5.88 -17.06
N VAL A 180 1.69 -5.16 -16.12
CA VAL A 180 2.06 -5.08 -14.71
C VAL A 180 0.83 -4.76 -13.86
N LYS A 181 0.71 -5.35 -12.68
CA LYS A 181 -0.38 -5.07 -11.73
C LYS A 181 0.07 -4.02 -10.71
N VAL A 182 -0.85 -3.14 -10.30
CA VAL A 182 -0.58 -2.08 -9.34
C VAL A 182 -1.62 -2.11 -8.21
N ILE A 183 -1.15 -2.03 -6.96
CA ILE A 183 -1.99 -1.91 -5.78
C ILE A 183 -1.48 -0.78 -4.89
N GLY A 184 -2.41 0.01 -4.34
CA GLY A 184 -2.13 1.08 -3.39
C GLY A 184 -2.52 0.74 -1.95
N PHE A 185 -2.55 1.78 -1.13
CA PHE A 185 -2.95 1.74 0.28
C PHE A 185 -3.63 3.07 0.63
N ASP A 186 -4.56 3.09 1.54
CA ASP A 186 -5.38 4.13 2.17
C ASP A 186 -6.86 4.08 1.78
N GLY A 187 -7.21 3.63 0.57
CA GLY A 187 -8.60 3.60 0.09
C GLY A 187 -9.11 4.95 -0.39
N ALA A 188 -8.23 5.76 -1.03
CA ALA A 188 -8.63 7.05 -1.55
C ALA A 188 -9.76 6.93 -2.58
N THR A 189 -10.82 7.72 -2.39
CA THR A 189 -12.00 7.72 -3.29
C THR A 189 -11.61 7.97 -4.74
N ALA A 190 -10.57 8.78 -5.00
CA ALA A 190 -10.04 9.05 -6.33
C ALA A 190 -9.66 7.77 -7.10
N GLY A 191 -9.24 6.70 -6.42
CA GLY A 191 -8.89 5.42 -7.04
C GLY A 191 -10.05 4.72 -7.75
N SER A 192 -11.30 5.07 -7.43
CA SER A 192 -12.47 4.57 -8.15
C SER A 192 -12.75 5.30 -9.46
N TYR A 193 -12.08 6.42 -9.70
CA TYR A 193 -12.26 7.26 -10.91
C TYR A 193 -11.05 7.20 -11.86
N THR A 194 -9.98 6.52 -11.48
CA THR A 194 -8.82 6.34 -12.37
C THR A 194 -9.11 5.31 -13.47
N THR A 195 -8.26 5.30 -14.50
CA THR A 195 -8.30 4.29 -15.56
C THR A 195 -6.91 3.69 -15.69
N PRO A 196 -6.72 2.41 -15.30
CA PRO A 196 -7.70 1.53 -14.62
C PRO A 196 -8.06 2.01 -13.21
N THR A 197 -9.21 1.57 -12.68
CA THR A 197 -9.58 1.81 -11.28
C THR A 197 -8.60 1.10 -10.35
N LEU A 198 -8.12 1.81 -9.30
CA LEU A 198 -7.04 1.36 -8.43
C LEU A 198 -7.51 0.35 -7.38
N SER A 199 -6.90 -0.83 -7.35
CA SER A 199 -6.95 -1.77 -6.23
C SER A 199 -6.19 -1.19 -5.03
N THR A 200 -6.75 -1.32 -3.84
CA THR A 200 -6.18 -0.68 -2.65
C THR A 200 -6.54 -1.43 -1.36
N VAL A 201 -5.77 -1.18 -0.32
CA VAL A 201 -6.14 -1.47 1.06
C VAL A 201 -6.92 -0.27 1.59
N GLN A 202 -8.23 -0.43 1.73
CA GLN A 202 -9.12 0.60 2.28
C GLN A 202 -9.15 0.51 3.79
N VAL A 203 -8.72 1.56 4.47
CA VAL A 203 -8.75 1.68 5.93
C VAL A 203 -10.13 2.14 6.41
N ASP A 204 -10.55 1.68 7.59
CA ASP A 204 -11.84 2.02 8.19
C ASP A 204 -11.77 3.37 8.93
N LEU A 205 -12.02 4.45 8.19
CA LEU A 205 -11.98 5.82 8.74
C LEU A 205 -13.14 6.10 9.71
N ASP A 206 -14.27 5.40 9.60
CA ASP A 206 -15.39 5.55 10.54
C ASP A 206 -14.99 4.97 11.91
N GLN A 207 -14.35 3.80 11.91
CA GLN A 207 -13.78 3.21 13.12
C GLN A 207 -12.66 4.08 13.72
N LEU A 208 -11.82 4.71 12.88
CA LEU A 208 -10.81 5.67 13.32
C LEU A 208 -11.45 6.81 14.11
N ALA A 209 -12.47 7.44 13.51
CA ALA A 209 -13.17 8.55 14.14
C ALA A 209 -13.84 8.14 15.46
N GLN A 210 -14.49 6.98 15.48
CA GLN A 210 -15.15 6.46 16.67
C GLN A 210 -14.14 6.19 17.81
N PHE A 211 -13.05 5.48 17.53
CA PHE A 211 -12.04 5.19 18.56
C PHE A 211 -11.38 6.47 19.09
N ALA A 212 -11.06 7.42 18.21
CA ALA A 212 -10.47 8.69 18.60
C ALA A 212 -11.42 9.50 19.50
N LEU A 213 -12.73 9.57 19.17
CA LEU A 213 -13.74 10.24 19.97
C LEU A 213 -13.94 9.55 21.33
N ASP A 214 -14.03 8.23 21.36
CA ASP A 214 -14.21 7.47 22.59
C ASP A 214 -13.01 7.66 23.54
N MET A 215 -11.78 7.65 23.00
CA MET A 215 -10.58 7.89 23.80
C MET A 215 -10.54 9.31 24.35
N ILE A 216 -10.78 10.33 23.51
CA ILE A 216 -10.74 11.73 23.97
C ILE A 216 -11.82 12.01 25.00
N THR A 217 -13.05 11.50 24.81
CA THR A 217 -14.16 11.66 25.71
C THR A 217 -13.85 11.05 27.07
N ARG A 218 -13.33 9.82 27.09
CA ARG A 218 -12.91 9.16 28.33
C ARG A 218 -11.88 9.99 29.12
N ARG A 219 -10.89 10.56 28.44
CA ARG A 219 -9.86 11.41 29.08
C ARG A 219 -10.45 12.71 29.62
N VAL A 220 -11.43 13.31 28.93
CA VAL A 220 -12.14 14.50 29.40
C VAL A 220 -12.94 14.19 30.66
N GLU A 221 -13.76 13.13 30.65
CA GLU A 221 -14.58 12.71 31.79
C GLU A 221 -13.73 12.38 33.03
N GLN A 222 -12.60 11.72 32.85
CA GLN A 222 -11.68 11.43 33.95
C GLN A 222 -11.05 12.66 34.55
N ARG A 223 -10.74 13.67 33.72
CA ARG A 223 -10.24 14.96 34.21
C ARG A 223 -11.28 15.72 35.01
N ASP A 224 -12.54 15.70 34.57
CA ASP A 224 -13.62 16.41 35.24
C ASP A 224 -14.02 15.75 36.57
N GLN A 225 -13.78 14.46 36.77
CA GLN A 225 -14.00 13.72 38.00
C GLN A 225 -12.84 13.82 38.99
N GLY A 226 -11.67 14.22 38.54
CA GLY A 226 -10.50 14.48 39.38
C GLY A 226 -10.63 15.85 40.05
N ASP A 227 -10.59 15.88 41.40
CA ASP A 227 -10.79 17.07 42.25
C ASP A 227 -9.66 18.11 42.06
N GLY A 228 -9.60 18.78 40.91
CA GLY A 228 -8.86 20.02 40.61
C GLY A 228 -7.40 20.17 41.12
N ARG A 229 -6.85 19.18 41.73
CA ARG A 229 -5.54 19.17 42.34
C ARG A 229 -4.63 18.15 41.71
N SER A 230 -3.63 18.66 41.02
CA SER A 230 -2.46 17.94 40.51
C SER A 230 -2.67 17.11 39.22
N ASP A 231 -1.76 17.21 38.38
CA ASP A 231 -1.10 16.46 37.33
C ASP A 231 -1.36 14.91 37.25
N GLU A 232 -2.53 14.42 37.70
CA GLU A 232 -2.90 13.00 37.73
C GLU A 232 -3.36 12.45 36.38
N SER A 233 -3.43 13.26 35.31
CA SER A 233 -3.48 12.73 33.94
C SER A 233 -2.19 11.97 33.58
N ALA A 234 -1.14 12.12 34.39
CA ALA A 234 0.13 11.39 34.30
C ALA A 234 0.06 9.93 34.80
N GLY A 235 -1.05 9.50 35.37
CA GLY A 235 -1.15 8.19 36.04
C GLY A 235 -1.79 7.05 35.25
N MET A 236 -2.50 7.31 34.15
CA MET A 236 -3.12 6.23 33.36
C MET A 236 -2.27 5.88 32.15
N PRO A 237 -2.02 4.57 31.93
CA PRO A 237 -1.28 4.12 30.76
C PRO A 237 -1.97 4.58 29.47
N ALA A 238 -1.17 4.94 28.48
CA ALA A 238 -1.67 5.24 27.16
C ALA A 238 -2.31 4.00 26.54
N THR A 239 -3.42 4.19 25.85
CA THR A 239 -4.13 3.14 25.14
C THR A 239 -3.80 3.18 23.66
N ARG A 240 -3.55 2.03 23.05
CA ARG A 240 -3.39 1.88 21.61
C ARG A 240 -4.56 1.10 21.03
N ALA A 241 -5.15 1.61 19.96
CA ALA A 241 -6.07 0.88 19.11
C ALA A 241 -5.57 0.85 17.68
N THR A 242 -5.87 -0.21 16.96
CA THR A 242 -5.62 -0.31 15.50
C THR A 242 -6.95 -0.54 14.81
N ILE A 243 -7.23 0.23 13.77
CA ILE A 243 -8.48 0.13 13.00
C ILE A 243 -8.42 -1.05 12.02
N GLY A 244 -9.61 -1.46 11.55
CA GLY A 244 -9.75 -2.46 10.51
C GLY A 244 -9.41 -1.95 9.10
N TYR A 245 -9.33 -2.89 8.16
CA TYR A 245 -9.19 -2.60 6.74
C TYR A 245 -9.97 -3.60 5.89
N THR A 246 -10.16 -3.23 4.63
CA THR A 246 -10.69 -4.12 3.59
C THR A 246 -9.78 -4.07 2.39
N LEU A 247 -9.34 -5.22 1.89
CA LEU A 247 -8.71 -5.29 0.58
C LEU A 247 -9.78 -5.11 -0.49
N VAL A 248 -9.59 -4.13 -1.38
CA VAL A 248 -10.54 -3.78 -2.45
C VAL A 248 -9.88 -4.02 -3.81
N PRO A 249 -10.00 -5.23 -4.38
CA PRO A 249 -9.53 -5.51 -5.73
C PRO A 249 -10.33 -4.73 -6.77
N ARG A 250 -9.63 -4.12 -7.73
CA ARG A 250 -10.21 -3.39 -8.85
C ARG A 250 -9.44 -3.68 -10.14
N GLU A 251 -9.68 -2.91 -11.20
CA GLU A 251 -9.12 -3.14 -12.53
C GLU A 251 -7.57 -3.15 -12.56
N SER A 252 -6.90 -2.46 -11.65
CA SER A 252 -5.43 -2.40 -11.66
C SER A 252 -4.72 -3.70 -11.25
N THR A 253 -5.46 -4.69 -10.69
CA THR A 253 -4.91 -6.02 -10.38
C THR A 253 -5.72 -7.17 -10.96
N VAL A 254 -6.99 -6.95 -11.34
CA VAL A 254 -7.91 -8.00 -11.82
C VAL A 254 -8.32 -7.72 -13.25
N PHE A 255 -8.16 -8.69 -14.14
CA PHE A 255 -8.74 -8.60 -15.48
C PHE A 255 -10.24 -8.54 -15.38
N ARG A 256 -10.87 -7.50 -15.94
CA ARG A 256 -12.28 -7.58 -16.29
C ARG A 256 -12.43 -8.60 -17.42
N LEU A 257 -12.84 -9.80 -17.07
CA LEU A 257 -13.49 -10.67 -18.04
C LEU A 257 -14.79 -9.95 -18.45
N TYR A 258 -14.71 -9.18 -19.54
CA TYR A 258 -15.89 -8.69 -20.21
C TYR A 258 -16.59 -9.91 -20.82
N ILE A 259 -17.41 -10.60 -20.01
CA ILE A 259 -18.37 -11.56 -20.55
C ILE A 259 -19.37 -10.70 -21.29
N SER A 260 -19.10 -10.43 -22.56
CA SER A 260 -20.12 -9.89 -23.46
C SER A 260 -21.31 -10.83 -23.36
N PRO A 261 -22.52 -10.35 -22.99
CA PRO A 261 -23.70 -11.21 -22.97
C PRO A 261 -23.80 -11.83 -24.35
N SER A 262 -23.83 -13.16 -24.40
CA SER A 262 -23.95 -13.90 -25.65
C SER A 262 -25.16 -13.36 -26.44
N PRO A 263 -25.07 -13.21 -27.76
CA PRO A 263 -26.22 -12.81 -28.58
C PRO A 263 -27.46 -13.69 -28.35
N ARG A 264 -27.31 -14.87 -27.76
CA ARG A 264 -28.38 -15.79 -27.41
C ARG A 264 -29.20 -15.32 -26.18
N ASP A 265 -28.65 -14.47 -25.33
CA ASP A 265 -29.36 -13.99 -24.13
C ASP A 265 -30.34 -12.83 -24.43
N ARG A 266 -30.33 -12.30 -25.66
CA ARG A 266 -31.22 -11.19 -26.10
C ARG A 266 -32.60 -11.65 -26.61
N THR A 267 -32.92 -12.94 -26.62
CA THR A 267 -34.14 -13.46 -27.29
C THR A 267 -35.30 -13.80 -26.36
N SER A 268 -35.33 -13.40 -25.09
CA SER A 268 -36.45 -13.71 -24.19
C SER A 268 -37.25 -12.51 -23.66
N ALA A 269 -37.09 -11.31 -24.23
CA ALA A 269 -38.02 -10.20 -23.95
C ALA A 269 -39.16 -10.18 -24.99
N ARG A 270 -40.07 -11.16 -24.94
CA ARG A 270 -41.39 -11.04 -25.59
C ARG A 270 -42.22 -10.02 -24.83
N MET A 271 -42.55 -8.93 -25.49
CA MET A 271 -43.60 -8.01 -25.03
C MET A 271 -44.94 -8.76 -24.94
N PRO A 272 -45.75 -8.55 -23.89
CA PRO A 272 -47.12 -9.03 -23.90
C PRO A 272 -47.91 -8.18 -24.90
N SER A 273 -48.59 -8.85 -25.81
CA SER A 273 -49.56 -8.28 -26.74
C SER A 273 -50.77 -7.81 -25.96
N SER A 274 -51.11 -6.53 -26.08
CA SER A 274 -52.37 -5.95 -25.64
C SER A 274 -53.51 -6.47 -26.51
N ALA A 275 -54.50 -7.05 -25.86
CA ALA A 275 -55.89 -7.19 -26.34
C ALA A 275 -56.81 -6.53 -25.32
#